data_3a074b97414b12d6adb44a86f11ced4a
#
_entry.id   3a074b97414b12d6adb44a86f11ced4a
#
_cell.length_a   1.000
_cell.length_b   1.000
_cell.length_c   1.000
_cell.angle_alpha   90.00
_cell.angle_beta   90.00
_cell.angle_gamma   90.00
#
_symmetry.space_group_name_H-M   'P 1'
#
loop_
_entity.id
_entity.type
_entity.pdbx_description
1 polymer ?
#
loop_
_entity_poly.entity_id
_entity_poly.type
_entity_poly.pdbx_seq_one_letter_code
_entity_poly.pdbx_strand_id
1 'polypeptide(L)' 'MIIGEAVKLRILDLCKEHEITVNKLSYICGLTQSTLNNIVSGRNNTTTISTIKKICDGLEITIQDFFNSPIFDNLEQEIK' A
#
# COMPACT_ATOMS: atom_id res chain seq x y z
N MET A 1 11.52 -10.91 1.94
CA MET A 1 10.92 -9.68 1.36
C MET A 1 10.99 -8.55 2.36
N ILE A 2 11.41 -7.38 1.95
CA ILE A 2 11.43 -6.21 2.83
C ILE A 2 10.03 -5.62 2.96
N ILE A 3 9.79 -4.88 4.05
CA ILE A 3 8.44 -4.36 4.34
C ILE A 3 7.93 -3.40 3.27
N GLY A 4 8.81 -2.59 2.69
CA GLY A 4 8.40 -1.66 1.62
C GLY A 4 7.82 -2.39 0.41
N GLU A 5 8.42 -3.51 0.04
CA GLU A 5 7.91 -4.34 -1.05
C GLU A 5 6.59 -5.01 -0.68
N ALA A 6 6.47 -5.46 0.57
CA ALA A 6 5.22 -6.07 1.05
C ALA A 6 4.07 -5.07 1.01
N VAL A 7 4.32 -3.82 1.39
CA VAL A 7 3.31 -2.75 1.33
C VAL A 7 2.86 -2.52 -0.11
N LYS A 8 3.80 -2.45 -1.05
CA LYS A 8 3.50 -2.32 -2.47
C LYS A 8 2.58 -3.45 -2.95
N LEU A 9 2.92 -4.70 -2.64
CA LEU A 9 2.13 -5.85 -3.06
C LEU A 9 0.74 -5.83 -2.42
N ARG A 10 0.65 -5.39 -1.17
CA ARG A 10 -0.64 -5.30 -0.49
C ARG A 10 -1.54 -4.24 -1.16
N ILE A 11 -0.97 -3.11 -1.56
CA ILE A 11 -1.72 -2.07 -2.27
C ILE A 11 -2.27 -2.63 -3.58
N LEU A 12 -1.44 -3.35 -4.34
CA LEU A 12 -1.88 -3.95 -5.61
C LEU A 12 -2.97 -5.00 -5.37
N ASP A 13 -2.84 -5.82 -4.34
CA ASP A 13 -3.86 -6.79 -3.94
C ASP A 13 -5.19 -6.12 -3.61
N LEU A 14 -5.14 -5.03 -2.84
CA LEU A 14 -6.35 -4.29 -2.47
C LEU A 14 -7.04 -3.69 -3.68
N CYS A 15 -6.27 -3.17 -4.64
CA CYS A 15 -6.83 -2.68 -5.90
C CYS A 15 -7.56 -3.80 -6.63
N LYS A 16 -6.96 -5.00 -6.66
CA LYS A 16 -7.57 -6.15 -7.30
C LYS A 16 -8.84 -6.59 -6.58
N GLU A 17 -8.82 -6.67 -5.26
CA GLU A 17 -9.97 -7.04 -4.45
C GLU A 17 -11.14 -6.07 -4.64
N HIS A 18 -10.84 -4.78 -4.74
CA HIS A 18 -11.85 -3.74 -4.90
C HIS A 18 -12.19 -3.46 -6.37
N GLU A 19 -11.57 -4.19 -7.29
CA GLU A 19 -11.81 -4.07 -8.72
C GLU A 19 -11.60 -2.63 -9.22
N ILE A 20 -10.52 -2.00 -8.77
CA ILE A 20 -10.15 -0.64 -9.16
C ILE A 20 -8.72 -0.61 -9.70
N THR A 21 -8.43 0.42 -10.49
CA THR A 21 -7.07 0.68 -10.97
C THR A 21 -6.28 1.46 -9.91
N VAL A 22 -4.96 1.48 -10.07
CA VAL A 22 -4.08 2.30 -9.23
C VAL A 22 -4.43 3.79 -9.38
N ASN A 23 -4.76 4.23 -10.59
CA ASN A 23 -5.19 5.62 -10.83
C ASN A 23 -6.46 5.95 -10.07
N LYS A 24 -7.43 5.05 -10.07
CA LYS A 24 -8.66 5.24 -9.31
C LYS A 24 -8.37 5.29 -7.82
N LEU A 25 -7.47 4.44 -7.34
CA LEU A 25 -7.08 4.44 -5.93
C LEU A 25 -6.49 5.80 -5.54
N SER A 26 -5.57 6.35 -6.34
CA SER A 26 -4.98 7.66 -6.04
C SER A 26 -6.05 8.73 -5.92
N TYR A 27 -7.05 8.69 -6.79
CA TYR A 27 -8.15 9.65 -6.78
C TYR A 27 -8.97 9.57 -5.49
N ILE A 28 -9.39 8.36 -5.11
CA ILE A 28 -10.26 8.20 -3.93
C ILE A 28 -9.52 8.38 -2.60
N CYS A 29 -8.19 8.22 -2.61
CA CYS A 29 -7.38 8.37 -1.40
C CYS A 29 -6.83 9.79 -1.21
N GLY A 30 -7.05 10.67 -2.19
CA GLY A 30 -6.51 12.03 -2.12
C GLY A 30 -5.00 12.09 -2.30
N LEU A 31 -4.41 11.11 -2.98
CA LEU A 31 -2.98 11.07 -3.31
C LEU A 31 -2.79 11.46 -4.76
N THR A 32 -1.61 12.02 -5.08
CA THR A 32 -1.27 12.25 -6.48
C THR A 32 -0.96 10.91 -7.16
N GLN A 33 -1.20 10.82 -8.45
CA GLN A 33 -0.83 9.64 -9.24
C GLN A 33 0.68 9.38 -9.15
N SER A 34 1.47 10.45 -9.16
CA SER A 34 2.93 10.35 -9.07
C SER A 34 3.35 9.69 -7.76
N THR A 35 2.77 10.09 -6.64
CA THR A 35 3.07 9.50 -5.33
C THR A 35 2.76 8.00 -5.32
N LEU A 36 1.58 7.63 -5.75
CA LEU A 36 1.16 6.23 -5.72
C LEU A 36 1.93 5.39 -6.73
N ASN A 37 2.18 5.93 -7.93
CA ASN A 37 2.99 5.22 -8.93
C ASN A 37 4.41 4.97 -8.44
N ASN A 38 5.02 5.90 -7.72
CA ASN A 38 6.35 5.70 -7.15
C ASN A 38 6.37 4.55 -6.13
N ILE A 39 5.30 4.40 -5.36
CA ILE A 39 5.18 3.31 -4.40
C ILE A 39 5.02 1.97 -5.12
N VAL A 40 4.06 1.87 -6.05
CA VAL A 40 3.74 0.61 -6.70
C VAL A 40 4.77 0.19 -7.75
N SER A 41 5.58 1.12 -8.26
CA SER A 41 6.66 0.79 -9.19
C SER A 41 7.91 0.29 -8.48
N GLY A 42 7.98 0.41 -7.16
CA GLY A 42 9.15 0.02 -6.39
C GLY A 42 10.25 1.06 -6.33
N ARG A 43 10.03 2.27 -6.89
CA ARG A 43 11.02 3.36 -6.81
C ARG A 43 11.17 3.89 -5.40
N ASN A 44 10.09 3.84 -4.63
CA ASN A 44 10.06 4.31 -3.25
C ASN A 44 9.72 3.13 -2.34
N ASN A 45 10.70 2.68 -1.57
CA ASN A 45 10.53 1.56 -0.63
C ASN A 45 10.09 2.02 0.75
N THR A 46 9.89 3.32 0.93
CA THR A 46 9.44 3.88 2.21
C THR A 46 8.08 4.53 2.00
N THR A 47 7.07 4.03 2.68
CA THR A 47 5.72 4.58 2.63
C THR A 47 5.38 5.06 4.04
N THR A 48 4.92 6.30 4.17
CA THR A 48 4.59 6.82 5.49
C THR A 48 3.29 6.20 6.01
N ILE A 49 3.16 6.18 7.32
CA ILE A 49 1.93 5.73 7.99
C ILE A 49 0.75 6.58 7.54
N SER A 50 0.97 7.88 7.35
CA SER A 50 -0.06 8.80 6.86
C SER A 50 -0.59 8.37 5.49
N THR A 51 0.31 7.99 4.59
CA THR A 51 -0.08 7.53 3.26
C THR A 51 -0.89 6.24 3.34
N ILE A 52 -0.47 5.30 4.19
CA ILE A 52 -1.21 4.06 4.42
C ILE A 52 -2.60 4.37 4.97
N LYS A 53 -2.70 5.31 5.91
CA LYS A 53 -3.98 5.71 6.47
C LYS A 53 -4.92 6.29 5.41
N LYS A 54 -4.39 7.12 4.51
CA LYS A 54 -5.17 7.69 3.39
C LYS A 54 -5.72 6.58 2.50
N ILE A 55 -4.91 5.58 2.20
CA ILE A 55 -5.34 4.43 1.39
C ILE A 55 -6.47 3.68 2.11
N CYS A 56 -6.29 3.42 3.39
CA CYS A 56 -7.31 2.74 4.21
C CYS A 56 -8.62 3.53 4.23
N ASP A 57 -8.54 4.84 4.43
CA ASP A 57 -9.73 5.70 4.46
C ASP A 57 -10.45 5.69 3.12
N GLY A 58 -9.69 5.77 2.03
CA GLY A 58 -10.28 5.74 0.68
C GLY A 58 -10.97 4.42 0.35
N LEU A 59 -10.44 3.31 0.85
CA LEU A 59 -11.01 1.99 0.66
C LEU A 59 -11.99 1.57 1.75
N GLU A 60 -12.20 2.42 2.75
CA GLU A 60 -13.09 2.16 3.88
C GLU A 60 -12.69 0.89 4.63
N ILE A 61 -11.38 0.70 4.83
CA ILE A 61 -10.84 -0.39 5.64
C ILE A 61 -10.04 0.19 6.82
N THR A 62 -9.78 -0.65 7.82
CA THR A 62 -8.95 -0.25 8.96
C THR A 62 -7.48 -0.47 8.67
N ILE A 63 -6.61 0.14 9.48
CA ILE A 63 -5.17 -0.14 9.44
C ILE A 63 -4.92 -1.63 9.68
N GLN A 64 -5.66 -2.23 10.61
CA GLN A 64 -5.55 -3.66 10.90
C GLN A 64 -5.88 -4.51 9.68
N ASP A 65 -6.94 -4.16 8.96
CA ASP A 65 -7.32 -4.86 7.73
C ASP A 65 -6.23 -4.76 6.67
N PHE A 66 -5.61 -3.60 6.56
CA PHE A 66 -4.53 -3.40 5.61
C PHE A 66 -3.39 -4.40 5.84
N PHE A 67 -2.98 -4.57 7.10
CA PHE A 67 -1.86 -5.44 7.46
C PHE A 67 -2.27 -6.89 7.72
N ASN A 68 -3.54 -7.22 7.61
CA ASN A 68 -4.02 -8.58 7.78
C ASN A 68 -3.89 -9.35 6.46
N SER A 69 -2.66 -9.73 6.14
CA SER A 69 -2.35 -10.46 4.91
C SER A 69 -1.11 -11.31 5.14
N PRO A 70 -1.07 -12.54 4.55
CA PRO A 70 0.11 -13.40 4.63
C PRO A 70 1.38 -12.76 4.06
N ILE A 71 1.25 -11.72 3.22
CA ILE A 71 2.39 -10.98 2.67
C ILE A 71 3.31 -10.48 3.78
N PHE A 72 2.76 -10.16 4.96
CA PHE A 72 3.52 -9.57 6.06
C PHE A 72 4.10 -10.60 7.04
N ASP A 73 3.88 -11.91 6.80
CA ASP A 73 4.25 -12.95 7.77
C ASP A 73 5.75 -13.24 7.84
N ASN A 74 6.47 -13.10 6.75
CA ASN A 74 7.88 -13.48 6.65
C ASN A 74 8.74 -12.34 6.13
N LEU A 75 8.72 -11.22 6.84
CA LEU A 75 9.48 -10.04 6.45
C LEU A 75 10.91 -10.12 6.97
N GLU A 76 11.84 -9.56 6.19
CA GLU A 76 13.22 -9.37 6.61
C GLU A 76 13.29 -8.30 7.70
N GLN A 77 14.29 -8.41 8.57
CA GLN A 77 14.52 -7.40 9.59
C GLN A 77 15.02 -6.11 8.96
N GLU A 78 14.51 -4.99 9.46
CA GLU A 78 14.99 -3.66 9.06
C GLU A 78 16.22 -3.23 9.85
N ILE A 79 16.44 -3.86 11.00
CA ILE A 79 17.62 -3.60 11.85
C ILE A 79 18.82 -4.29 11.24
N LYS A 80 19.92 -3.56 11.14
CA LYS A 80 21.17 -4.09 10.59
C LYS A 80 22.29 -4.04 11.62
#